data_e709343aa29a5df19e30f505a4a11f55
#
_entry.id   e709343aa29a5df19e30f505a4a11f55
#
_cell.length_a   1.000
_cell.length_b   1.000
_cell.length_c   1.000
_cell.angle_alpha   90.00
_cell.angle_beta   90.00
_cell.angle_gamma   90.00
#
_symmetry.space_group_name_H-M   'P 1'
#
loop_
_entity.id
_entity.type
_entity.pdbx_description
1 polymer ?
#
loop_
_entity_poly.entity_id
_entity_poly.type
_entity_poly.pdbx_seq_one_letter_code
_entity_poly.pdbx_strand_id
1 'polypeptide(L)' 'MDIDTISLVQRKVKKNLQRLRDHAIYGVDTMEKLQYVRGQIRSLEDLQQDLKDLLTTTEYEDEQVYGNTEED' A
#
# COMPACT_ATOMS: atom_id res chain seq x y z
N MET A 1 8.65 0.17 12.74
CA MET A 1 9.13 0.49 11.38
C MET A 1 9.26 1.99 11.26
N ASP A 2 10.36 2.46 10.74
CA ASP A 2 10.55 3.91 10.68
C ASP A 2 9.92 4.50 9.41
N ILE A 3 9.81 5.82 9.40
CA ILE A 3 9.14 6.52 8.32
C ILE A 3 9.84 6.31 6.98
N ASP A 4 11.16 6.27 7.00
CA ASP A 4 11.91 6.08 5.75
C ASP A 4 11.66 4.70 5.16
N THR A 5 11.57 3.69 6.00
CA THR A 5 11.28 2.33 5.54
C THR A 5 9.86 2.25 4.99
N ILE A 6 8.91 2.87 5.69
CA ILE A 6 7.53 2.88 5.22
C ILE A 6 7.44 3.56 3.86
N SER A 7 8.13 4.69 3.70
CA SER A 7 8.11 5.42 2.43
C SER A 7 8.73 4.61 1.30
N LEU A 8 9.78 3.86 1.60
CA LEU A 8 10.40 3.01 0.60
C LEU A 8 9.43 1.91 0.14
N VAL A 9 8.76 1.27 1.09
CA VAL A 9 7.79 0.23 0.76
C VAL A 9 6.65 0.82 -0.04
N GLN A 10 6.18 2.02 0.32
CA GLN A 10 5.12 2.69 -0.43
C GLN A 10 5.52 2.89 -1.89
N ARG A 11 6.76 3.29 -2.14
CA ARG A 11 7.21 3.48 -3.51
C ARG A 11 7.25 2.18 -4.28
N LYS A 12 7.65 1.10 -3.63
CA LYS A 12 7.67 -0.21 -4.28
C LYS A 12 6.27 -0.70 -4.60
N VAL A 13 5.34 -0.50 -3.68
CA VAL A 13 3.94 -0.89 -3.91
C VAL A 13 3.36 -0.09 -5.08
N LYS A 14 3.65 1.20 -5.12
CA LYS A 14 3.16 2.07 -6.18
C LYS A 14 3.69 1.61 -7.54
N LYS A 15 4.95 1.24 -7.60
CA LYS A 15 5.56 0.74 -8.82
C LYS A 15 4.94 -0.57 -9.26
N ASN A 16 4.71 -1.48 -8.33
CA ASN A 16 4.06 -2.74 -8.64
C ASN A 16 2.64 -2.55 -9.12
N LEU A 17 1.91 -1.62 -8.51
CA LEU A 17 0.57 -1.30 -8.95
C LEU A 17 0.56 -0.77 -10.38
N GLN A 18 1.49 0.11 -10.70
CA GLN A 18 1.58 0.65 -12.05
C GLN A 18 1.82 -0.48 -13.06
N ARG A 19 2.75 -1.38 -12.73
CA ARG A 19 3.06 -2.51 -13.60
C ARG A 19 1.84 -3.41 -13.80
N LEU A 20 1.10 -3.68 -12.73
CA LEU A 20 -0.07 -4.54 -12.83
C LEU A 20 -1.19 -3.86 -13.61
N ARG A 21 -1.37 -2.57 -13.43
CA ARG A 21 -2.39 -1.84 -14.20
C ARG A 21 -2.06 -1.84 -15.69
N ASP A 22 -0.80 -1.64 -16.02
CA ASP A 22 -0.37 -1.71 -17.41
C ASP A 22 -0.58 -3.11 -17.97
N HIS A 23 -0.28 -4.12 -17.18
CA HIS A 23 -0.48 -5.50 -17.61
C HIS A 23 -1.97 -5.79 -17.85
N ALA A 24 -2.84 -5.27 -16.99
CA ALA A 24 -4.28 -5.45 -17.15
C ALA A 24 -4.78 -4.81 -18.45
N ILE A 25 -4.19 -3.71 -18.83
CA ILE A 25 -4.64 -2.98 -20.02
C ILE A 25 -4.07 -3.59 -21.30
N TYR A 26 -2.79 -3.92 -21.29
CA TYR A 26 -2.09 -4.28 -22.52
C TYR A 26 -1.67 -5.72 -22.64
N GLY A 27 -1.66 -6.45 -21.56
CA GLY A 27 -1.08 -7.79 -21.55
C GLY A 27 -2.04 -8.93 -21.28
N VAL A 28 -3.27 -8.62 -20.89
CA VAL A 28 -4.22 -9.66 -20.49
C VAL A 28 -5.21 -9.88 -21.63
N ASP A 29 -5.37 -11.15 -22.02
CA ASP A 29 -6.19 -11.47 -23.17
C ASP A 29 -7.41 -12.34 -22.84
N THR A 30 -7.64 -12.68 -21.60
CA THR A 30 -8.84 -13.42 -21.22
C THR A 30 -9.48 -12.79 -19.99
N MET A 31 -10.76 -13.06 -19.81
CA MET A 31 -11.48 -12.54 -18.67
C MET A 31 -10.95 -13.12 -17.35
N GLU A 32 -10.59 -14.40 -17.35
CA GLU A 32 -10.06 -15.04 -16.16
C GLU A 32 -8.76 -14.39 -15.73
N LYS A 33 -7.87 -14.15 -16.69
CA LYS A 33 -6.60 -13.50 -16.38
C LYS A 33 -6.82 -12.07 -15.90
N LEU A 34 -7.77 -11.39 -16.50
CA LEU A 34 -8.09 -10.03 -16.09
C LEU A 34 -8.60 -10.01 -14.65
N GLN A 35 -9.47 -10.94 -14.28
CA GLN A 35 -9.99 -11.00 -12.92
C GLN A 35 -8.90 -11.31 -11.92
N TYR A 36 -7.96 -12.17 -12.29
CA TYR A 36 -6.84 -12.48 -11.42
C TYR A 36 -5.99 -11.24 -11.17
N VAL A 37 -5.67 -10.49 -12.23
CA VAL A 37 -4.86 -9.29 -12.12
C VAL A 37 -5.60 -8.21 -11.32
N ARG A 38 -6.90 -8.10 -11.52
CA ARG A 38 -7.70 -7.15 -10.74
C ARG A 38 -7.65 -7.48 -9.25
N GLY A 39 -7.67 -8.77 -8.91
CA GLY A 39 -7.52 -9.19 -7.53
C GLY A 39 -6.18 -8.81 -6.94
N GLN A 40 -5.11 -8.96 -7.73
CA GLN A 40 -3.79 -8.55 -7.29
C GLN A 40 -3.72 -7.04 -7.09
N ILE A 41 -4.30 -6.28 -8.00
CA ILE A 41 -4.32 -4.82 -7.88
C ILE A 41 -5.05 -4.42 -6.62
N ARG A 42 -6.20 -5.04 -6.35
CA ARG A 42 -6.97 -4.71 -5.16
C ARG A 42 -6.19 -5.01 -3.89
N SER A 43 -5.50 -6.14 -3.85
CA SER A 43 -4.69 -6.48 -2.69
C SER A 43 -3.60 -5.46 -2.44
N LEU A 44 -2.95 -5.00 -3.51
CA LEU A 44 -1.90 -3.99 -3.37
C LEU A 44 -2.47 -2.62 -3.02
N GLU A 45 -3.66 -2.30 -3.50
CA GLU A 45 -4.32 -1.05 -3.10
C GLU A 45 -4.66 -1.07 -1.62
N ASP A 46 -5.11 -2.21 -1.11
CA ASP A 46 -5.38 -2.35 0.32
C ASP A 46 -4.11 -2.19 1.12
N LEU A 47 -3.02 -2.81 0.66
CA LEU A 47 -1.73 -2.65 1.32
C LEU A 47 -1.26 -1.20 1.27
N GLN A 48 -1.48 -0.53 0.15
CA GLN A 48 -1.11 0.87 0.01
C GLN A 48 -1.84 1.72 1.04
N GLN A 49 -3.12 1.43 1.27
CA GLN A 49 -3.89 2.15 2.27
C GLN A 49 -3.37 1.84 3.67
N ASP A 50 -3.04 0.58 3.93
CA ASP A 50 -2.50 0.19 5.23
C ASP A 50 -1.17 0.90 5.51
N LEU A 51 -0.32 1.02 4.51
CA LEU A 51 0.94 1.72 4.67
C LEU A 51 0.73 3.20 4.93
N LYS A 52 -0.25 3.79 4.28
CA LYS A 52 -0.58 5.18 4.50
C LYS A 52 -1.07 5.40 5.94
N ASP A 53 -1.91 4.50 6.41
CA ASP A 53 -2.40 4.57 7.78
C ASP A 53 -1.26 4.37 8.77
N LEU A 54 -0.37 3.45 8.48
CA LEU A 54 0.77 3.18 9.33
C LEU A 54 1.70 4.40 9.39
N LEU A 55 1.93 5.04 8.26
CA LEU A 55 2.76 6.24 8.21
C LEU A 55 2.16 7.35 9.06
N THR A 56 0.86 7.56 8.93
CA THR A 56 0.17 8.58 9.71
C THR A 56 0.26 8.28 11.20
N THR A 57 0.06 7.03 11.58
CA THR A 57 0.16 6.61 12.97
C THR A 57 1.57 6.82 13.51
N THR A 58 2.58 6.47 12.72
CA THR A 58 3.96 6.62 13.13
C THR A 58 4.32 8.10 13.33
N GLU A 59 3.88 8.95 12.42
CA GLU A 59 4.12 10.38 12.55
C GLU A 59 3.42 10.95 13.78
N TYR A 60 2.20 10.51 14.01
CA TYR A 60 1.43 10.97 15.14
C TYR A 60 2.10 10.53 16.44
N GLU A 61 2.57 9.31 16.51
CA GLU A 61 3.26 8.81 17.69
C GLU A 61 4.55 9.57 17.94
N ASP A 62 5.27 9.92 16.90
CA ASP A 62 6.48 10.71 17.05
C ASP A 62 6.18 12.08 17.66
N GLU A 63 5.05 12.67 17.32
CA GLU A 63 4.69 13.95 17.84
C GLU A 63 4.06 13.89 19.21
N GLN A 64 3.36 12.79 19.50
CA GLN A 64 2.61 12.67 20.69
C GLN A 64 3.11 11.59 21.53
N VAL A 65 4.37 11.54 21.71
CA VAL A 65 5.02 10.47 22.34
C VAL A 65 4.39 10.03 23.56
N TYR A 66 3.91 10.89 24.33
CA TYR A 66 3.43 10.47 25.53
C TYR A 66 2.00 10.39 25.59
N GLY A 67 1.35 10.97 24.96
CA GLY A 67 0.07 11.15 25.17
C GLY A 67 -0.80 10.09 25.04
N ASN A 68 -0.70 9.35 24.32
CA ASN A 68 -1.69 8.62 24.08
C ASN A 68 -1.59 7.33 24.25
N THR A 69 -0.77 6.97 24.69
CA THR A 69 -0.63 5.71 24.72
C THR A 69 -1.59 4.98 25.38
N GLU A 70 -2.14 5.29 26.09
CA GLU A 70 -2.93 4.61 26.65
C GLU A 70 -4.05 4.37 26.31
N GLU A 71 -4.37 4.56 25.91
CA GLU A 71 -5.33 4.29 25.65
C GLU A 71 -5.68 3.37 25.21
N ASP A 72 -5.38 2.79 25.18
CA ASP A 72 -5.69 1.86 24.84
C ASP A 72 -6.17 1.36 25.17
#